data_3b56707180017c29b59a24cd5b36541f
#
_entry.id   3b56707180017c29b59a24cd5b36541f
#
_cell.length_a   1.000
_cell.length_b   1.000
_cell.length_c   1.000
_cell.angle_alpha   90.00
_cell.angle_beta   90.00
_cell.angle_gamma   90.00
#
_symmetry.space_group_name_H-M   'P 1'
#
loop_
_entity.id
_entity.type
_entity.pdbx_description
1 polymer ?
#
loop_
_entity_poly.entity_id
_entity_poly.type
_entity_poly.pdbx_seq_one_letter_code
_entity_poly.pdbx_strand_id
1 'polypeptide(L)'
;MAALRPTYQADLAFGLDRFFEPPRTSCPWCGSARLETRLRTTDLLQHKPGRFVLDRCQDCRHTFQNPRLSAAGLEFYYRDFYDGLGEKQLGNTFASRTKMYEQRARALLPFDDAPKNWLDVGTGHGHFCESARVVHAGTTFDGLDFTDGAELAERAGRVERGYRGSFTELAPELAARYDVVSMFHYLEHSTEPPLELEAARQAIRPGGHLVIEVPDPDSRYARLLGRWWLPWLQPQHLHFVPVDNLRQRLTDLGFTVVLEQHAEPHDPVDLLAAVWLALDNAAPRDNFPWLPQPPNALRRILRGALLLAGVPALILGTLLDRFAVRPVSHRLGVSNAYRLVARRD
;
A
#
# COMPACT_ATOMS: atom_id res chain seq x y z
N MET A 1 21.67 11.36 -4.06
CA MET A 1 22.24 10.26 -3.22
C MET A 1 23.37 10.73 -2.31
N ALA A 2 24.50 11.25 -2.83
CA ALA A 2 25.62 11.70 -1.96
C ALA A 2 25.22 12.82 -0.98
N ALA A 3 24.42 13.79 -1.42
CA ALA A 3 23.95 14.92 -0.61
C ALA A 3 23.04 14.51 0.57
N LEU A 4 22.32 13.40 0.46
CA LEU A 4 21.43 12.90 1.51
C LEU A 4 22.14 12.08 2.59
N ARG A 5 23.36 11.57 2.30
CA ARG A 5 24.09 10.70 3.22
C ARG A 5 24.33 11.30 4.61
N PRO A 6 24.75 12.56 4.78
CA PRO A 6 24.96 13.15 6.09
C PRO A 6 23.71 13.14 6.96
N THR A 7 22.55 13.43 6.38
CA THR A 7 21.25 13.44 7.09
C THR A 7 20.91 12.04 7.59
N TYR A 8 21.02 11.01 6.71
CA TYR A 8 20.76 9.62 7.12
C TYR A 8 21.73 9.12 8.17
N GLN A 9 23.02 9.46 8.05
CA GLN A 9 24.02 9.06 9.05
C GLN A 9 23.79 9.73 10.40
N ALA A 10 23.38 11.01 10.41
CA ALA A 10 23.00 11.70 11.65
C ALA A 10 21.82 11.01 12.34
N ASP A 11 20.78 10.63 11.57
CA ASP A 11 19.65 9.89 12.13
C ASP A 11 20.06 8.55 12.70
N LEU A 12 20.91 7.79 12.02
CA LEU A 12 21.35 6.46 12.42
C LEU A 12 22.32 6.49 13.61
N ALA A 13 23.01 7.60 13.86
CA ALA A 13 23.91 7.76 14.99
C ALA A 13 23.22 7.62 16.36
N PHE A 14 21.91 7.90 16.43
CA PHE A 14 21.11 7.76 17.66
C PHE A 14 20.54 6.34 17.86
N GLY A 15 20.92 5.39 17.02
CA GLY A 15 20.40 4.02 17.05
C GLY A 15 19.02 3.88 16.40
N LEU A 16 18.57 2.61 16.28
CA LEU A 16 17.31 2.28 15.60
C LEU A 16 16.10 2.21 16.52
N ASP A 17 16.31 2.06 17.84
CA ASP A 17 15.21 1.82 18.80
C ASP A 17 14.18 2.95 18.83
N ARG A 18 14.61 4.20 18.61
CA ARG A 18 13.73 5.36 18.54
C ARG A 18 12.73 5.33 17.39
N PHE A 19 12.98 4.48 16.39
CA PHE A 19 12.10 4.31 15.22
C PHE A 19 10.93 3.37 15.48
N PHE A 20 10.88 2.76 16.64
CA PHE A 20 9.85 1.81 17.00
C PHE A 20 9.12 2.24 18.26
N GLU A 21 7.82 1.95 18.31
CA GLU A 21 7.06 2.01 19.55
C GLU A 21 7.30 0.77 20.41
N PRO A 22 6.93 0.78 21.68
CA PRO A 22 6.92 -0.44 22.48
C PRO A 22 6.07 -1.54 21.82
N PRO A 23 6.50 -2.83 21.89
CA PRO A 23 5.72 -3.91 21.31
C PRO A 23 4.37 -4.03 21.99
N ARG A 24 3.32 -4.25 21.18
CA ARG A 24 1.96 -4.51 21.66
C ARG A 24 1.85 -5.93 22.17
N THR A 25 1.11 -6.12 23.24
CA THR A 25 0.80 -7.43 23.85
C THR A 25 -0.56 -7.95 23.41
N SER A 26 -1.32 -7.18 22.65
CA SER A 26 -2.65 -7.54 22.13
C SER A 26 -2.85 -7.07 20.70
N CYS A 27 -3.76 -7.75 20.02
CA CYS A 27 -4.16 -7.43 18.66
C CYS A 27 -4.82 -6.05 18.59
N PRO A 28 -4.37 -5.13 17.74
CA PRO A 28 -4.99 -3.81 17.60
C PRO A 28 -6.37 -3.83 16.97
N TRP A 29 -6.79 -4.97 16.39
CA TRP A 29 -8.10 -5.13 15.75
C TRP A 29 -9.17 -5.67 16.70
N CYS A 30 -8.88 -6.76 17.42
CA CYS A 30 -9.86 -7.44 18.26
C CYS A 30 -9.51 -7.51 19.76
N GLY A 31 -8.36 -6.95 20.18
CA GLY A 31 -7.93 -6.94 21.58
C GLY A 31 -7.36 -8.27 22.11
N SER A 32 -7.37 -9.35 21.36
CA SER A 32 -6.87 -10.65 21.80
C SER A 32 -5.37 -10.62 22.10
N ALA A 33 -4.96 -11.26 23.21
CA ALA A 33 -3.56 -11.46 23.55
C ALA A 33 -2.91 -12.68 22.88
N ARG A 34 -3.66 -13.46 22.09
CA ARG A 34 -3.15 -14.66 21.41
C ARG A 34 -2.46 -14.27 20.11
N LEU A 35 -1.20 -13.85 20.23
CA LEU A 35 -0.36 -13.44 19.12
C LEU A 35 0.68 -14.51 18.80
N GLU A 36 0.99 -14.66 17.51
CA GLU A 36 2.08 -15.47 17.01
C GLU A 36 2.90 -14.70 15.98
N THR A 37 4.20 -14.90 15.94
CA THR A 37 5.02 -14.28 14.91
C THR A 37 4.75 -14.94 13.55
N ARG A 38 4.27 -14.14 12.60
CA ARG A 38 4.00 -14.57 11.22
C ARG A 38 5.24 -14.47 10.34
N LEU A 39 6.02 -13.39 10.50
CA LEU A 39 7.15 -13.09 9.63
C LEU A 39 8.20 -12.25 10.36
N ARG A 40 9.48 -12.54 10.08
CA ARG A 40 10.62 -11.67 10.42
C ARG A 40 11.35 -11.33 9.13
N THR A 41 11.56 -10.05 8.87
CA THR A 41 12.19 -9.58 7.64
C THR A 41 13.01 -8.32 7.87
N THR A 42 13.66 -7.85 6.81
CA THR A 42 14.32 -6.55 6.70
C THR A 42 13.59 -5.74 5.63
N ASP A 43 13.97 -4.50 5.43
CA ASP A 43 13.54 -3.73 4.25
C ASP A 43 14.17 -4.36 3.00
N LEU A 44 13.33 -5.08 2.24
CA LEU A 44 13.78 -5.81 1.04
C LEU A 44 13.83 -4.92 -0.20
N LEU A 45 13.22 -3.72 -0.17
CA LEU A 45 13.18 -2.78 -1.30
C LEU A 45 14.25 -1.71 -1.20
N GLN A 46 14.22 -0.91 -0.14
CA GLN A 46 15.15 0.20 0.02
C GLN A 46 16.41 -0.20 0.77
N HIS A 47 16.41 -1.37 1.42
CA HIS A 47 17.52 -1.84 2.26
C HIS A 47 17.89 -0.88 3.38
N LYS A 48 16.95 -0.07 3.86
CA LYS A 48 17.16 0.74 5.07
C LYS A 48 17.41 -0.19 6.25
N PRO A 49 18.28 0.20 7.18
CA PRO A 49 18.62 -0.66 8.34
C PRO A 49 17.39 -0.86 9.22
N GLY A 50 17.24 -2.05 9.76
CA GLY A 50 16.14 -2.44 10.66
C GLY A 50 15.74 -3.90 10.50
N ARG A 51 15.09 -4.42 11.52
CA ARG A 51 14.43 -5.73 11.50
C ARG A 51 12.97 -5.54 11.87
N PHE A 52 12.10 -6.05 11.03
CA PHE A 52 10.65 -5.87 11.17
C PHE A 52 10.02 -7.22 11.46
N VAL A 53 9.07 -7.21 12.37
CA VAL A 53 8.32 -8.39 12.78
C VAL A 53 6.86 -8.13 12.47
N LEU A 54 6.21 -9.09 11.83
CA LEU A 54 4.77 -9.13 11.68
C LEU A 54 4.24 -10.19 12.63
N ASP A 55 3.38 -9.79 13.56
CA ASP A 55 2.62 -10.70 14.38
C ASP A 55 1.23 -10.92 13.80
N ARG A 56 0.68 -12.12 14.00
CA ARG A 56 -0.65 -12.52 13.59
C ARG A 56 -1.48 -12.86 14.81
N CYS A 57 -2.69 -12.32 14.88
CA CYS A 57 -3.67 -12.72 15.87
C CYS A 57 -4.23 -14.10 15.54
N GLN A 58 -4.22 -15.03 16.50
CA GLN A 58 -4.76 -16.37 16.33
C GLN A 58 -6.30 -16.38 16.30
N ASP A 59 -6.97 -15.35 16.85
CA ASP A 59 -8.42 -15.26 16.89
C ASP A 59 -9.00 -14.66 15.62
N CYS A 60 -8.57 -13.45 15.24
CA CYS A 60 -9.13 -12.75 14.08
C CYS A 60 -8.22 -12.80 12.85
N ARG A 61 -7.05 -13.42 12.92
CA ARG A 61 -6.06 -13.54 11.83
C ARG A 61 -5.47 -12.21 11.34
N HIS A 62 -5.84 -11.07 11.95
CA HIS A 62 -5.23 -9.79 11.63
C HIS A 62 -3.71 -9.88 11.80
N THR A 63 -2.97 -9.47 10.76
CA THR A 63 -1.50 -9.45 10.77
C THR A 63 -1.05 -8.01 10.81
N PHE A 64 -0.09 -7.69 11.68
CA PHE A 64 0.34 -6.31 11.89
C PHE A 64 1.81 -6.23 12.30
N GLN A 65 2.44 -5.09 12.02
CA GLN A 65 3.82 -4.83 12.43
C GLN A 65 3.91 -4.65 13.95
N ASN A 66 4.80 -5.41 14.60
CA ASN A 66 4.98 -5.38 16.05
C ASN A 66 6.45 -5.60 16.45
N PRO A 67 7.17 -4.62 17.01
CA PRO A 67 6.70 -3.26 17.26
C PRO A 67 6.45 -2.49 15.96
N ARG A 68 5.47 -1.59 15.97
CA ARG A 68 5.20 -0.70 14.83
C ARG A 68 6.20 0.46 14.79
N LEU A 69 6.26 1.15 13.67
CA LEU A 69 7.03 2.38 13.55
C LEU A 69 6.46 3.49 14.45
N SER A 70 7.36 4.22 15.14
CA SER A 70 7.06 5.50 15.78
C SER A 70 6.92 6.62 14.73
N ALA A 71 6.51 7.83 15.14
CA ALA A 71 6.50 8.99 14.25
C ALA A 71 7.87 9.24 13.61
N ALA A 72 8.97 9.14 14.39
CA ALA A 72 10.33 9.25 13.86
C ALA A 72 10.69 8.11 12.90
N GLY A 73 10.15 6.91 13.14
CA GLY A 73 10.31 5.76 12.24
C GLY A 73 9.57 5.96 10.93
N LEU A 74 8.32 6.41 10.98
CA LEU A 74 7.56 6.76 9.78
C LEU A 74 8.30 7.80 8.95
N GLU A 75 8.74 8.91 9.55
CA GLU A 75 9.52 9.94 8.85
C GLU A 75 10.78 9.34 8.19
N PHE A 76 11.57 8.54 8.91
CA PHE A 76 12.81 7.97 8.39
C PHE A 76 12.58 6.97 7.26
N TYR A 77 11.63 6.03 7.41
CA TYR A 77 11.43 4.96 6.43
C TYR A 77 10.61 5.39 5.22
N TYR A 78 9.76 6.43 5.35
CA TYR A 78 9.05 7.01 4.20
C TYR A 78 9.85 8.09 3.45
N ARG A 79 10.84 8.71 4.09
CA ARG A 79 11.73 9.66 3.42
C ARG A 79 12.35 9.02 2.17
N ASP A 80 12.22 9.68 1.04
CA ASP A 80 12.69 9.22 -0.28
C ASP A 80 12.10 7.87 -0.73
N PHE A 81 11.01 7.39 -0.11
CA PHE A 81 10.37 6.14 -0.53
C PHE A 81 9.70 6.30 -1.89
N TYR A 82 8.93 7.34 -2.05
CA TYR A 82 8.27 7.67 -3.30
C TYR A 82 9.20 8.43 -4.24
N ASP A 83 9.99 9.38 -3.74
CA ASP A 83 10.88 10.24 -4.52
C ASP A 83 12.20 9.56 -4.91
N GLY A 84 12.62 8.52 -4.18
CA GLY A 84 13.85 7.76 -4.44
C GLY A 84 13.82 6.97 -5.75
N LEU A 85 12.65 6.77 -6.35
CA LEU A 85 12.47 6.23 -7.70
C LEU A 85 12.52 7.31 -8.78
N GLY A 86 12.68 8.59 -8.38
CA GLY A 86 12.65 9.77 -9.26
C GLY A 86 11.22 10.09 -9.71
N GLU A 87 10.78 11.32 -9.52
CA GLU A 87 9.44 11.81 -9.91
C GLU A 87 9.03 11.39 -11.33
N LYS A 88 9.97 11.40 -12.28
CA LYS A 88 9.73 10.99 -13.67
C LYS A 88 9.47 9.48 -13.82
N GLN A 89 10.14 8.64 -13.04
CA GLN A 89 9.93 7.19 -13.11
C GLN A 89 8.62 6.77 -12.43
N LEU A 90 8.29 7.39 -11.30
CA LEU A 90 6.99 7.21 -10.65
C LEU A 90 5.85 7.70 -11.53
N GLY A 91 5.95 8.90 -12.08
CA GLY A 91 4.95 9.44 -13.00
C GLY A 91 4.72 8.52 -14.21
N ASN A 92 5.79 7.98 -14.81
CA ASN A 92 5.67 7.03 -15.92
C ASN A 92 5.07 5.68 -15.47
N THR A 93 5.42 5.20 -14.27
CA THR A 93 4.87 3.95 -13.73
C THR A 93 3.38 4.11 -13.42
N PHE A 94 2.96 5.22 -12.82
CA PHE A 94 1.54 5.50 -12.53
C PHE A 94 0.76 5.79 -13.82
N ALA A 95 1.30 6.55 -14.76
CA ALA A 95 0.67 6.77 -16.06
C ALA A 95 0.45 5.45 -16.85
N SER A 96 1.34 4.47 -16.71
CA SER A 96 1.18 3.15 -17.34
C SER A 96 0.04 2.31 -16.75
N ARG A 97 -0.50 2.69 -15.58
CA ARG A 97 -1.55 1.98 -14.85
C ARG A 97 -2.96 2.47 -15.13
N THR A 98 -3.17 3.33 -16.14
CA THR A 98 -4.48 3.91 -16.50
C THR A 98 -5.60 2.87 -16.55
N LYS A 99 -5.39 1.74 -17.23
CA LYS A 99 -6.40 0.66 -17.30
C LYS A 99 -6.80 0.09 -15.94
N MET A 100 -5.85 -0.05 -15.03
CA MET A 100 -6.11 -0.53 -13.67
C MET A 100 -6.93 0.51 -12.90
N TYR A 101 -6.61 1.79 -13.02
CA TYR A 101 -7.38 2.87 -12.40
C TYR A 101 -8.80 2.96 -12.95
N GLU A 102 -8.98 2.84 -14.26
CA GLU A 102 -10.32 2.75 -14.86
C GLU A 102 -11.10 1.53 -14.34
N GLN A 103 -10.46 0.37 -14.17
CA GLN A 103 -11.11 -0.83 -13.61
C GLN A 103 -11.53 -0.61 -12.14
N ARG A 104 -10.73 0.12 -11.35
CA ARG A 104 -11.12 0.53 -10.00
C ARG A 104 -12.37 1.40 -10.02
N ALA A 105 -12.41 2.42 -10.88
CA ALA A 105 -13.57 3.29 -11.03
C ALA A 105 -14.81 2.53 -11.51
N ARG A 106 -14.65 1.62 -12.47
CA ARG A 106 -15.75 0.79 -13.03
C ARG A 106 -16.39 -0.16 -12.01
N ALA A 107 -15.68 -0.51 -10.92
CA ALA A 107 -16.22 -1.37 -9.88
C ALA A 107 -17.45 -0.76 -9.18
N LEU A 108 -17.60 0.56 -9.22
CA LEU A 108 -18.74 1.28 -8.65
C LEU A 108 -19.97 1.33 -9.58
N LEU A 109 -19.81 1.28 -10.91
CA LEU A 109 -20.88 1.48 -11.89
C LEU A 109 -22.17 0.68 -11.64
N PRO A 110 -22.15 -0.57 -11.16
CA PRO A 110 -23.36 -1.32 -10.88
C PRO A 110 -24.20 -0.77 -9.72
N PHE A 111 -23.62 0.11 -8.88
CA PHE A 111 -24.22 0.59 -7.63
C PHE A 111 -24.48 2.09 -7.64
N ASP A 112 -23.63 2.85 -8.32
CA ASP A 112 -23.75 4.29 -8.53
C ASP A 112 -22.99 4.66 -9.81
N ASP A 113 -23.73 4.98 -10.86
CA ASP A 113 -23.18 5.30 -12.19
C ASP A 113 -22.88 6.80 -12.37
N ALA A 114 -23.39 7.65 -11.49
CA ALA A 114 -23.26 9.09 -11.59
C ALA A 114 -23.04 9.80 -10.24
N PRO A 115 -22.04 9.37 -9.43
CA PRO A 115 -21.70 10.05 -8.18
C PRO A 115 -21.28 11.49 -8.47
N LYS A 116 -21.67 12.43 -7.61
CA LYS A 116 -21.34 13.84 -7.79
C LYS A 116 -19.97 14.19 -7.24
N ASN A 117 -19.68 13.73 -6.02
CA ASN A 117 -18.47 14.08 -5.27
C ASN A 117 -17.76 12.81 -4.81
N TRP A 118 -16.52 12.67 -5.18
CA TRP A 118 -15.66 11.53 -4.86
C TRP A 118 -14.41 12.02 -4.13
N LEU A 119 -14.13 11.50 -2.94
CA LEU A 119 -12.87 11.71 -2.23
C LEU A 119 -11.98 10.47 -2.38
N ASP A 120 -10.75 10.66 -2.88
CA ASP A 120 -9.72 9.62 -2.91
C ASP A 120 -8.73 9.84 -1.77
N VAL A 121 -8.71 8.94 -0.79
CA VAL A 121 -7.84 8.99 0.39
C VAL A 121 -6.56 8.20 0.11
N GLY A 122 -5.41 8.84 0.32
CA GLY A 122 -4.12 8.34 -0.14
C GLY A 122 -3.92 8.59 -1.64
N THR A 123 -4.44 9.72 -2.13
CA THR A 123 -4.50 10.03 -3.57
C THR A 123 -3.13 10.18 -4.23
N GLY A 124 -2.06 10.41 -3.44
CA GLY A 124 -0.75 10.72 -3.96
C GLY A 124 -0.83 11.89 -4.96
N HIS A 125 -0.35 11.68 -6.19
CA HIS A 125 -0.39 12.70 -7.25
C HIS A 125 -1.70 12.71 -8.07
N GLY A 126 -2.79 12.06 -7.62
CA GLY A 126 -4.13 12.13 -8.24
C GLY A 126 -4.31 11.35 -9.55
N HIS A 127 -3.43 10.43 -9.89
CA HIS A 127 -3.51 9.67 -11.16
C HIS A 127 -4.76 8.76 -11.23
N PHE A 128 -5.22 8.24 -10.09
CA PHE A 128 -6.49 7.51 -10.06
C PHE A 128 -7.65 8.46 -10.45
N CYS A 129 -7.75 9.63 -9.82
CA CYS A 129 -8.82 10.60 -10.07
C CYS A 129 -8.83 11.05 -11.53
N GLU A 130 -7.65 11.34 -12.12
CA GLU A 130 -7.50 11.68 -13.53
C GLU A 130 -8.08 10.57 -14.45
N SER A 131 -7.74 9.30 -14.17
CA SER A 131 -8.23 8.17 -14.96
C SER A 131 -9.72 7.87 -14.70
N ALA A 132 -10.19 8.05 -13.45
CA ALA A 132 -11.56 7.80 -13.08
C ALA A 132 -12.57 8.76 -13.74
N ARG A 133 -12.15 10.00 -14.08
CA ARG A 133 -12.96 10.95 -14.88
C ARG A 133 -13.39 10.42 -16.24
N VAL A 134 -12.64 9.50 -16.83
CA VAL A 134 -13.02 8.85 -18.10
C VAL A 134 -14.25 7.94 -17.90
N VAL A 135 -14.39 7.37 -16.69
CA VAL A 135 -15.50 6.47 -16.34
C VAL A 135 -16.69 7.24 -15.80
N HIS A 136 -16.44 8.26 -14.97
CA HIS A 136 -17.43 9.09 -14.27
C HIS A 136 -17.24 10.57 -14.66
N ALA A 137 -17.58 10.92 -15.90
CA ALA A 137 -17.30 12.24 -16.49
C ALA A 137 -18.00 13.42 -15.77
N GLY A 138 -19.08 13.16 -15.02
CA GLY A 138 -19.83 14.18 -14.27
C GLY A 138 -19.42 14.31 -12.80
N THR A 139 -18.39 13.59 -12.37
CA THR A 139 -17.96 13.51 -10.98
C THR A 139 -16.85 14.52 -10.68
N THR A 140 -16.98 15.24 -9.60
CA THR A 140 -15.92 16.06 -9.00
C THR A 140 -15.06 15.17 -8.10
N PHE A 141 -13.76 15.15 -8.36
CA PHE A 141 -12.80 14.36 -7.57
C PHE A 141 -11.95 15.28 -6.70
N ASP A 142 -12.02 15.05 -5.38
CA ASP A 142 -11.10 15.60 -4.40
C ASP A 142 -10.07 14.54 -4.00
N GLY A 143 -8.88 14.97 -3.61
CA GLY A 143 -7.81 14.09 -3.14
C GLY A 143 -7.37 14.45 -1.73
N LEU A 144 -7.05 13.44 -0.92
CA LEU A 144 -6.47 13.63 0.40
C LEU A 144 -5.18 12.80 0.51
N ASP A 145 -4.11 13.41 1.00
CA ASP A 145 -2.85 12.71 1.26
C ASP A 145 -2.11 13.35 2.44
N PHE A 146 -1.33 12.55 3.16
CA PHE A 146 -0.49 13.06 4.24
C PHE A 146 0.69 13.90 3.72
N THR A 147 1.15 13.60 2.51
CA THR A 147 2.24 14.31 1.81
C THR A 147 1.70 15.51 1.02
N ASP A 148 2.59 16.25 0.36
CA ASP A 148 2.22 17.33 -0.56
C ASP A 148 1.66 16.84 -1.91
N GLY A 149 1.57 15.53 -2.09
CA GLY A 149 1.05 14.90 -3.31
C GLY A 149 -0.34 15.39 -3.70
N ALA A 150 -1.26 15.53 -2.73
CA ALA A 150 -2.61 16.03 -2.97
C ALA A 150 -2.61 17.49 -3.49
N GLU A 151 -1.77 18.37 -2.92
CA GLU A 151 -1.62 19.75 -3.38
C GLU A 151 -0.99 19.81 -4.79
N LEU A 152 -0.06 18.90 -5.08
CA LEU A 152 0.53 18.75 -6.41
C LEU A 152 -0.52 18.24 -7.43
N ALA A 153 -1.39 17.34 -7.02
CA ALA A 153 -2.48 16.83 -7.84
C ALA A 153 -3.49 17.93 -8.19
N GLU A 154 -3.83 18.81 -7.23
CA GLU A 154 -4.69 20.00 -7.45
C GLU A 154 -4.04 20.97 -8.44
N ARG A 155 -2.78 21.34 -8.21
CA ARG A 155 -2.04 22.21 -9.13
C ARG A 155 -1.93 21.65 -10.56
N ALA A 156 -1.90 20.32 -10.69
CA ALA A 156 -1.88 19.64 -11.98
C ALA A 156 -3.29 19.46 -12.61
N GLY A 157 -4.35 19.90 -11.93
CA GLY A 157 -5.75 19.74 -12.37
C GLY A 157 -6.26 18.30 -12.36
N ARG A 158 -5.61 17.39 -11.62
CA ARG A 158 -6.01 15.99 -11.50
C ARG A 158 -7.11 15.78 -10.46
N VAL A 159 -7.14 16.62 -9.45
CA VAL A 159 -8.24 16.73 -8.47
C VAL A 159 -8.74 18.16 -8.45
N GLU A 160 -10.00 18.35 -8.02
CA GLU A 160 -10.57 19.68 -7.84
C GLU A 160 -10.00 20.36 -6.60
N ARG A 161 -9.87 19.60 -5.51
CA ARG A 161 -9.32 20.03 -4.24
C ARG A 161 -8.37 18.98 -3.66
N GLY A 162 -7.17 19.41 -3.28
CA GLY A 162 -6.16 18.61 -2.61
C GLY A 162 -6.09 18.96 -1.13
N TYR A 163 -6.42 17.99 -0.27
CA TYR A 163 -6.29 18.14 1.18
C TYR A 163 -5.00 17.48 1.66
N ARG A 164 -4.16 18.25 2.33
CA ARG A 164 -2.97 17.71 2.99
C ARG A 164 -3.22 17.52 4.47
N GLY A 165 -3.05 16.31 4.97
CA GLY A 165 -3.16 16.00 6.40
C GLY A 165 -3.65 14.60 6.69
N SER A 166 -3.97 14.35 7.96
CA SER A 166 -4.55 13.09 8.43
C SER A 166 -6.03 13.05 8.08
N PHE A 167 -6.48 11.95 7.49
CA PHE A 167 -7.91 11.80 7.16
C PHE A 167 -8.79 11.81 8.42
N THR A 168 -8.33 11.17 9.49
CA THR A 168 -9.06 11.13 10.76
C THR A 168 -9.22 12.52 11.39
N GLU A 169 -8.26 13.42 11.20
CA GLU A 169 -8.32 14.80 11.69
C GLU A 169 -9.23 15.68 10.82
N LEU A 170 -9.22 15.47 9.50
CA LEU A 170 -9.99 16.25 8.55
C LEU A 170 -11.44 15.76 8.39
N ALA A 171 -11.76 14.54 8.79
CA ALA A 171 -13.09 13.94 8.61
C ALA A 171 -14.25 14.77 9.18
N PRO A 172 -14.14 15.47 10.33
CA PRO A 172 -15.22 16.34 10.82
C PRO A 172 -15.57 17.48 9.85
N GLU A 173 -14.57 18.05 9.16
CA GLU A 173 -14.76 19.13 8.17
C GLU A 173 -15.34 18.58 6.85
N LEU A 174 -15.15 17.31 6.59
CA LEU A 174 -15.59 16.61 5.39
C LEU A 174 -16.92 15.84 5.58
N ALA A 175 -17.57 15.98 6.74
CA ALA A 175 -18.74 15.20 7.13
C ALA A 175 -19.88 15.27 6.10
N ALA A 176 -20.36 14.09 5.66
CA ALA A 176 -21.46 13.88 4.71
C ALA A 176 -21.34 14.68 3.39
N ARG A 177 -20.13 14.96 2.93
CA ARG A 177 -19.87 15.72 1.69
C ARG A 177 -19.76 14.85 0.44
N TYR A 178 -19.43 13.58 0.60
CA TYR A 178 -19.07 12.71 -0.53
C TYR A 178 -20.09 11.61 -0.77
N ASP A 179 -20.34 11.36 -2.05
CA ASP A 179 -21.09 10.21 -2.52
C ASP A 179 -20.22 8.95 -2.45
N VAL A 180 -18.90 9.13 -2.69
CA VAL A 180 -17.94 8.06 -2.68
C VAL A 180 -16.66 8.48 -1.96
N VAL A 181 -16.15 7.58 -1.13
CA VAL A 181 -14.78 7.65 -0.60
C VAL A 181 -14.05 6.41 -1.09
N SER A 182 -12.82 6.56 -1.61
CA SER A 182 -11.96 5.44 -1.98
C SER A 182 -10.68 5.41 -1.16
N MET A 183 -10.18 4.19 -0.89
CA MET A 183 -8.94 3.87 -0.21
C MET A 183 -8.24 2.75 -1.00
N PHE A 184 -7.41 3.10 -1.98
CA PHE A 184 -6.68 2.14 -2.78
C PHE A 184 -5.25 1.99 -2.27
N HIS A 185 -4.95 0.88 -1.64
CA HIS A 185 -3.64 0.64 -1.00
C HIS A 185 -3.25 1.78 -0.04
N TYR A 186 -4.21 2.15 0.81
CA TYR A 186 -4.05 3.18 1.83
C TYR A 186 -4.12 2.60 3.24
N LEU A 187 -5.12 1.73 3.50
CA LEU A 187 -5.47 1.29 4.85
C LEU A 187 -4.33 0.49 5.52
N GLU A 188 -3.53 -0.24 4.72
CA GLU A 188 -2.37 -0.98 5.19
C GLU A 188 -1.23 -0.08 5.69
N HIS A 189 -1.18 1.18 5.27
CA HIS A 189 -0.21 2.18 5.71
C HIS A 189 -0.66 2.97 6.95
N SER A 190 -1.95 2.93 7.25
CA SER A 190 -2.50 3.66 8.42
C SER A 190 -1.98 3.07 9.73
N THR A 191 -1.77 3.94 10.71
CA THR A 191 -1.39 3.53 12.08
C THR A 191 -2.56 2.99 12.87
N GLU A 192 -3.80 3.41 12.56
CA GLU A 192 -5.03 3.04 13.26
C GLU A 192 -6.18 2.79 12.25
N PRO A 193 -6.15 1.67 11.49
CA PRO A 193 -7.14 1.39 10.44
C PRO A 193 -8.62 1.47 10.89
N PRO A 194 -8.99 1.08 12.13
CA PRO A 194 -10.37 1.23 12.57
C PRO A 194 -10.86 2.69 12.60
N LEU A 195 -9.98 3.66 12.95
CA LEU A 195 -10.32 5.08 12.96
C LEU A 195 -10.46 5.65 11.54
N GLU A 196 -9.68 5.15 10.59
CA GLU A 196 -9.81 5.52 9.18
C GLU A 196 -11.19 5.10 8.61
N LEU A 197 -11.69 3.93 9.00
CA LEU A 197 -13.02 3.46 8.59
C LEU A 197 -14.14 4.30 9.22
N GLU A 198 -13.96 4.75 10.47
CA GLU A 198 -14.88 5.68 11.13
C GLU A 198 -14.88 7.05 10.43
N ALA A 199 -13.70 7.55 10.05
CA ALA A 199 -13.54 8.78 9.28
C ALA A 199 -14.24 8.68 7.90
N ALA A 200 -14.08 7.54 7.21
CA ALA A 200 -14.76 7.28 5.95
C ALA A 200 -16.29 7.30 6.12
N ARG A 201 -16.80 6.65 7.17
CA ARG A 201 -18.23 6.72 7.51
C ARG A 201 -18.71 8.15 7.73
N GLN A 202 -17.91 8.96 8.40
CA GLN A 202 -18.27 10.36 8.66
C GLN A 202 -18.31 11.18 7.36
N ALA A 203 -17.33 11.02 6.47
CA ALA A 203 -17.20 11.77 5.23
C ALA A 203 -18.25 11.41 4.18
N ILE A 204 -18.67 10.13 4.12
CA ILE A 204 -19.66 9.63 3.17
C ILE A 204 -21.07 10.03 3.63
N ARG A 205 -21.93 10.52 2.73
CA ARG A 205 -23.36 10.77 3.00
C ARG A 205 -24.14 9.45 3.15
N PRO A 206 -25.28 9.42 3.83
CA PRO A 206 -26.19 8.26 3.79
C PRO A 206 -26.52 7.85 2.35
N GLY A 207 -26.50 6.55 2.08
CA GLY A 207 -26.65 6.00 0.73
C GLY A 207 -25.41 6.03 -0.15
N GLY A 208 -24.33 6.72 0.25
CA GLY A 208 -23.06 6.78 -0.48
C GLY A 208 -22.19 5.52 -0.28
N HIS A 209 -21.07 5.45 -0.98
CA HIS A 209 -20.26 4.23 -1.08
C HIS A 209 -18.84 4.43 -0.59
N LEU A 210 -18.28 3.38 0.03
CA LEU A 210 -16.88 3.23 0.37
C LEU A 210 -16.25 2.16 -0.52
N VAL A 211 -15.15 2.48 -1.19
CA VAL A 211 -14.38 1.54 -2.01
C VAL A 211 -13.02 1.32 -1.39
N ILE A 212 -12.72 0.09 -0.99
CA ILE A 212 -11.42 -0.26 -0.36
C ILE A 212 -10.74 -1.35 -1.18
N GLU A 213 -9.44 -1.18 -1.42
CA GLU A 213 -8.57 -2.20 -2.01
C GLU A 213 -7.29 -2.31 -1.19
N VAL A 214 -6.99 -3.52 -0.69
CA VAL A 214 -5.85 -3.79 0.18
C VAL A 214 -5.23 -5.16 -0.11
N PRO A 215 -3.95 -5.39 0.28
CA PRO A 215 -3.33 -6.71 0.20
C PRO A 215 -4.09 -7.77 1.00
N ASP A 216 -4.20 -8.97 0.45
CA ASP A 216 -4.83 -10.12 1.12
C ASP A 216 -3.80 -10.94 1.91
N PRO A 217 -3.77 -10.86 3.26
CA PRO A 217 -2.83 -11.61 4.09
C PRO A 217 -3.05 -13.13 4.06
N ASP A 218 -4.24 -13.57 3.68
CA ASP A 218 -4.59 -14.99 3.55
C ASP A 218 -4.34 -15.54 2.13
N SER A 219 -3.78 -14.71 1.24
CA SER A 219 -3.40 -15.07 -0.12
C SER A 219 -2.54 -16.35 -0.16
N ARG A 220 -2.80 -17.20 -1.16
CA ARG A 220 -1.95 -18.35 -1.46
C ARG A 220 -0.53 -17.92 -1.84
N TYR A 221 -0.38 -16.76 -2.50
CA TYR A 221 0.92 -16.20 -2.85
C TYR A 221 1.71 -15.78 -1.60
N ALA A 222 1.07 -15.20 -0.58
CA ALA A 222 1.70 -14.86 0.69
C ALA A 222 2.26 -16.10 1.42
N ARG A 223 1.58 -17.25 1.29
CA ARG A 223 2.04 -18.53 1.86
C ARG A 223 3.15 -19.17 1.05
N LEU A 224 3.04 -19.16 -0.28
CA LEU A 224 3.99 -19.80 -1.19
C LEU A 224 5.32 -19.05 -1.22
N LEU A 225 5.28 -17.73 -1.35
CA LEU A 225 6.46 -16.88 -1.51
C LEU A 225 7.10 -16.47 -0.19
N GLY A 226 6.38 -16.66 0.94
CA GLY A 226 6.89 -16.33 2.26
C GLY A 226 7.35 -14.88 2.34
N ARG A 227 8.58 -14.65 2.81
CA ARG A 227 9.14 -13.28 2.94
C ARG A 227 9.32 -12.54 1.62
N TRP A 228 9.31 -13.23 0.49
CA TRP A 228 9.48 -12.66 -0.85
C TRP A 228 8.16 -12.19 -1.49
N TRP A 229 7.03 -12.36 -0.80
CA TRP A 229 5.78 -11.81 -1.27
C TRP A 229 5.80 -10.29 -1.15
N LEU A 230 5.83 -9.60 -2.30
CA LEU A 230 6.03 -8.16 -2.39
C LEU A 230 5.07 -7.35 -1.51
N PRO A 231 3.75 -7.69 -1.44
CA PRO A 231 2.83 -6.90 -0.62
C PRO A 231 3.13 -6.88 0.89
N TRP A 232 4.05 -7.70 1.44
CA TRP A 232 4.51 -7.47 2.81
C TRP A 232 5.15 -6.10 3.00
N LEU A 233 5.84 -5.58 2.00
CA LEU A 233 6.39 -4.23 1.86
C LEU A 233 6.82 -3.60 3.20
N GLN A 234 7.68 -4.30 3.94
CA GLN A 234 8.19 -3.79 5.22
C GLN A 234 9.29 -2.76 4.99
N PRO A 235 9.27 -1.65 5.73
CA PRO A 235 8.41 -1.38 6.88
C PRO A 235 7.15 -0.54 6.62
N GLN A 236 6.78 -0.27 5.37
CA GLN A 236 5.72 0.67 5.04
C GLN A 236 4.31 0.13 5.29
N HIS A 237 4.08 -1.18 5.10
CA HIS A 237 2.79 -1.81 5.38
C HIS A 237 2.70 -2.23 6.85
N LEU A 238 1.89 -1.52 7.61
CA LEU A 238 1.75 -1.70 9.06
C LEU A 238 0.68 -2.74 9.42
N HIS A 239 -0.36 -2.85 8.58
CA HIS A 239 -1.53 -3.69 8.84
C HIS A 239 -1.94 -4.50 7.62
N PHE A 240 -2.39 -5.74 7.87
CA PHE A 240 -2.96 -6.63 6.86
C PHE A 240 -4.25 -7.20 7.42
N VAL A 241 -5.36 -6.65 6.95
CA VAL A 241 -6.68 -6.97 7.44
C VAL A 241 -7.26 -8.12 6.62
N PRO A 242 -7.65 -9.28 7.22
CA PRO A 242 -8.42 -10.29 6.52
C PRO A 242 -9.77 -9.75 6.04
N VAL A 243 -10.25 -10.21 4.88
CA VAL A 243 -11.50 -9.71 4.29
C VAL A 243 -12.70 -9.85 5.23
N ASP A 244 -12.78 -10.96 5.98
CA ASP A 244 -13.85 -11.19 6.95
C ASP A 244 -13.88 -10.13 8.06
N ASN A 245 -12.69 -9.72 8.54
CA ASN A 245 -12.56 -8.69 9.56
C ASN A 245 -13.02 -7.32 9.03
N LEU A 246 -12.61 -7.00 7.80
CA LEU A 246 -13.00 -5.73 7.19
C LEU A 246 -14.51 -5.69 6.93
N ARG A 247 -15.08 -6.80 6.42
CA ARG A 247 -16.53 -6.93 6.22
C ARG A 247 -17.31 -6.75 7.52
N GLN A 248 -16.89 -7.42 8.60
CA GLN A 248 -17.54 -7.30 9.90
C GLN A 248 -17.46 -5.87 10.43
N ARG A 249 -16.27 -5.24 10.36
CA ARG A 249 -16.12 -3.85 10.84
C ARG A 249 -16.97 -2.86 10.04
N LEU A 250 -17.07 -3.04 8.73
CA LEU A 250 -17.94 -2.21 7.90
C LEU A 250 -19.42 -2.39 8.28
N THR A 251 -19.86 -3.63 8.54
CA THR A 251 -21.23 -3.91 9.04
C THR A 251 -21.47 -3.23 10.38
N ASP A 252 -20.53 -3.33 11.32
CA ASP A 252 -20.63 -2.69 12.64
C ASP A 252 -20.72 -1.15 12.55
N LEU A 253 -20.13 -0.57 11.50
CA LEU A 253 -20.19 0.85 11.19
C LEU A 253 -21.45 1.26 10.40
N GLY A 254 -22.39 0.36 10.13
CA GLY A 254 -23.62 0.65 9.37
C GLY A 254 -23.36 0.79 7.87
N PHE A 255 -22.50 -0.08 7.32
CA PHE A 255 -22.35 -0.29 5.89
C PHE A 255 -22.86 -1.66 5.49
N THR A 256 -23.48 -1.73 4.34
CA THR A 256 -23.78 -2.99 3.64
C THR A 256 -22.77 -3.24 2.55
N VAL A 257 -21.97 -4.33 2.64
CA VAL A 257 -21.04 -4.73 1.57
C VAL A 257 -21.84 -5.20 0.36
N VAL A 258 -21.70 -4.50 -0.77
CA VAL A 258 -22.43 -4.76 -2.02
C VAL A 258 -21.57 -5.45 -3.09
N LEU A 259 -20.24 -5.40 -2.96
CA LEU A 259 -19.31 -6.09 -3.85
C LEU A 259 -18.08 -6.56 -3.07
N GLU A 260 -17.66 -7.78 -3.38
CA GLU A 260 -16.37 -8.34 -2.98
C GLU A 260 -15.67 -8.94 -4.21
N GLN A 261 -14.45 -8.50 -4.48
CA GLN A 261 -13.63 -8.92 -5.62
C GLN A 261 -12.25 -9.34 -5.13
N HIS A 262 -11.71 -10.41 -5.70
CA HIS A 262 -10.36 -10.91 -5.41
C HIS A 262 -9.48 -10.92 -6.67
N ALA A 263 -9.96 -11.45 -7.80
CA ALA A 263 -9.16 -11.60 -9.01
C ALA A 263 -8.95 -10.27 -9.76
N GLU A 264 -9.92 -9.37 -9.72
CA GLU A 264 -9.91 -8.09 -10.44
C GLU A 264 -8.86 -7.11 -9.90
N PRO A 265 -8.66 -6.98 -8.56
CA PRO A 265 -7.60 -6.14 -8.01
C PRO A 265 -6.20 -6.76 -8.12
N HIS A 266 -6.09 -8.01 -8.56
CA HIS A 266 -4.81 -8.69 -8.65
C HIS A 266 -3.93 -8.15 -9.77
N ASP A 267 -2.74 -7.64 -9.40
CA ASP A 267 -1.67 -7.35 -10.36
C ASP A 267 -0.71 -8.55 -10.43
N PRO A 268 -0.67 -9.30 -11.55
CA PRO A 268 0.08 -10.56 -11.65
C PRO A 268 1.58 -10.31 -11.83
N VAL A 269 2.24 -9.90 -10.77
CA VAL A 269 3.70 -9.64 -10.70
C VAL A 269 4.37 -10.40 -9.56
N ASP A 270 3.68 -11.37 -8.95
CA ASP A 270 4.11 -12.02 -7.71
C ASP A 270 5.44 -12.78 -7.88
N LEU A 271 5.57 -13.59 -8.93
CA LEU A 271 6.78 -14.37 -9.19
C LEU A 271 7.94 -13.48 -9.66
N LEU A 272 7.67 -12.55 -10.57
CA LEU A 272 8.65 -11.57 -11.01
C LEU A 272 9.21 -10.79 -9.83
N ALA A 273 8.33 -10.27 -8.97
CA ALA A 273 8.71 -9.49 -7.79
C ALA A 273 9.51 -10.33 -6.78
N ALA A 274 9.09 -11.58 -6.52
CA ALA A 274 9.79 -12.47 -5.61
C ALA A 274 11.21 -12.79 -6.11
N VAL A 275 11.37 -13.07 -7.40
CA VAL A 275 12.69 -13.30 -8.02
C VAL A 275 13.55 -12.04 -7.95
N TRP A 276 12.97 -10.88 -8.28
CA TRP A 276 13.67 -9.60 -8.18
C TRP A 276 14.15 -9.33 -6.75
N LEU A 277 13.28 -9.43 -5.75
CA LEU A 277 13.62 -9.22 -4.35
C LEU A 277 14.73 -10.18 -3.89
N ALA A 278 14.65 -11.45 -4.29
CA ALA A 278 15.67 -12.44 -3.94
C ALA A 278 17.03 -12.11 -4.57
N LEU A 279 17.08 -11.76 -5.85
CA LEU A 279 18.28 -11.37 -6.56
C LEU A 279 18.90 -10.08 -6.00
N ASP A 280 18.08 -9.06 -5.81
CA ASP A 280 18.52 -7.76 -5.29
C ASP A 280 19.07 -7.87 -3.86
N ASN A 281 18.43 -8.71 -3.03
CA ASN A 281 18.89 -8.96 -1.66
C ASN A 281 20.12 -9.89 -1.56
N ALA A 282 20.36 -10.74 -2.55
CA ALA A 282 21.57 -11.56 -2.66
C ALA A 282 22.75 -10.75 -3.20
N ALA A 283 22.49 -9.72 -4.00
CA ALA A 283 23.52 -8.89 -4.59
C ALA A 283 24.19 -7.96 -3.57
N PRO A 284 25.46 -7.57 -3.77
CA PRO A 284 26.08 -6.50 -3.01
C PRO A 284 25.21 -5.23 -3.04
N ARG A 285 25.14 -4.51 -1.91
CA ARG A 285 24.30 -3.31 -1.82
C ARG A 285 24.73 -2.23 -2.82
N ASP A 286 23.76 -1.51 -3.36
CA ASP A 286 23.99 -0.33 -4.21
C ASP A 286 24.43 0.87 -3.37
N ASN A 287 24.62 2.02 -4.01
CA ASN A 287 25.05 3.25 -3.36
C ASN A 287 23.86 3.97 -2.67
N PHE A 288 23.40 3.40 -1.56
CA PHE A 288 22.31 3.98 -0.77
C PHE A 288 22.82 5.06 0.21
N PRO A 289 22.06 6.15 0.44
CA PRO A 289 22.49 7.22 1.36
C PRO A 289 22.61 6.76 2.82
N TRP A 290 21.84 5.77 3.24
CA TRP A 290 21.90 5.19 4.59
C TRP A 290 23.09 4.25 4.81
N LEU A 291 23.83 3.88 3.78
CA LEU A 291 25.10 3.16 3.97
C LEU A 291 26.20 4.14 4.40
N PRO A 292 27.08 3.75 5.34
CA PRO A 292 28.15 4.64 5.83
C PRO A 292 29.13 5.01 4.70
N GLN A 293 29.34 4.11 3.75
CA GLN A 293 30.26 4.33 2.62
C GLN A 293 29.66 3.81 1.31
N PRO A 294 29.96 4.45 0.17
CA PRO A 294 29.58 3.92 -1.13
C PRO A 294 30.29 2.59 -1.42
N PRO A 295 29.66 1.71 -2.24
CA PRO A 295 30.31 0.47 -2.65
C PRO A 295 31.54 0.73 -3.53
N ASN A 296 32.58 -0.07 -3.35
CA ASN A 296 33.77 -0.03 -4.21
C ASN A 296 33.46 -0.59 -5.61
N ALA A 297 34.41 -0.42 -6.54
CA ALA A 297 34.24 -0.85 -7.93
C ALA A 297 33.96 -2.36 -8.05
N LEU A 298 34.64 -3.21 -7.27
CA LEU A 298 34.43 -4.65 -7.29
C LEU A 298 33.01 -5.03 -6.88
N ARG A 299 32.48 -4.45 -5.82
CA ARG A 299 31.09 -4.70 -5.37
C ARG A 299 30.07 -4.29 -6.44
N ARG A 300 30.32 -3.17 -7.14
CA ARG A 300 29.44 -2.71 -8.24
C ARG A 300 29.46 -3.69 -9.41
N ILE A 301 30.66 -4.19 -9.80
CA ILE A 301 30.80 -5.18 -10.86
C ILE A 301 30.11 -6.50 -10.47
N LEU A 302 30.32 -7.00 -9.24
CA LEU A 302 29.66 -8.21 -8.74
C LEU A 302 28.15 -8.08 -8.71
N ARG A 303 27.62 -6.91 -8.28
CA ARG A 303 26.18 -6.63 -8.34
C ARG A 303 25.67 -6.70 -9.77
N GLY A 304 26.32 -6.00 -10.70
CA GLY A 304 25.96 -6.02 -12.13
C GLY A 304 25.96 -7.43 -12.72
N ALA A 305 27.02 -8.20 -12.44
CA ALA A 305 27.15 -9.58 -12.93
C ALA A 305 26.04 -10.49 -12.38
N LEU A 306 25.71 -10.40 -11.09
CA LEU A 306 24.67 -11.21 -10.47
C LEU A 306 23.28 -10.84 -11.01
N LEU A 307 22.97 -9.56 -11.14
CA LEU A 307 21.69 -9.11 -11.71
C LEU A 307 21.55 -9.51 -13.17
N LEU A 308 22.63 -9.43 -13.96
CA LEU A 308 22.65 -9.90 -15.35
C LEU A 308 22.43 -11.41 -15.44
N ALA A 309 23.11 -12.20 -14.59
CA ALA A 309 22.90 -13.65 -14.52
C ALA A 309 21.46 -14.02 -14.10
N GLY A 310 20.76 -13.15 -13.36
CA GLY A 310 19.38 -13.32 -12.94
C GLY A 310 18.33 -13.00 -14.02
N VAL A 311 18.72 -12.34 -15.13
CA VAL A 311 17.78 -11.93 -16.19
C VAL A 311 16.91 -13.08 -16.72
N PRO A 312 17.44 -14.29 -17.00
CA PRO A 312 16.61 -15.40 -17.44
C PRO A 312 15.51 -15.78 -16.43
N ALA A 313 15.83 -15.74 -15.12
CA ALA A 313 14.85 -16.03 -14.08
C ALA A 313 13.76 -14.95 -13.98
N LEU A 314 14.11 -13.67 -14.18
CA LEU A 314 13.14 -12.56 -14.25
C LEU A 314 12.22 -12.70 -15.46
N ILE A 315 12.77 -13.08 -16.63
CA ILE A 315 11.97 -13.36 -17.84
C ILE A 315 11.00 -14.52 -17.56
N LEU A 316 11.49 -15.62 -16.98
CA LEU A 316 10.65 -16.77 -16.64
C LEU A 316 9.55 -16.36 -15.64
N GLY A 317 9.87 -15.61 -14.59
CA GLY A 317 8.89 -15.08 -13.64
C GLY A 317 7.80 -14.27 -14.34
N THR A 318 8.18 -13.36 -15.22
CA THR A 318 7.25 -12.54 -16.02
C THR A 318 6.33 -13.40 -16.89
N LEU A 319 6.88 -14.41 -17.58
CA LEU A 319 6.09 -15.31 -18.43
C LEU A 319 5.11 -16.14 -17.60
N LEU A 320 5.56 -16.66 -16.44
CA LEU A 320 4.70 -17.42 -15.54
C LEU A 320 3.59 -16.53 -14.96
N ASP A 321 3.87 -15.32 -14.52
CA ASP A 321 2.88 -14.36 -14.04
C ASP A 321 1.83 -14.08 -15.12
N ARG A 322 2.27 -13.83 -16.34
CA ARG A 322 1.37 -13.48 -17.45
C ARG A 322 0.52 -14.64 -17.94
N PHE A 323 1.12 -15.84 -18.10
CA PHE A 323 0.48 -16.96 -18.82
C PHE A 323 -0.04 -18.07 -17.91
N ALA A 324 0.47 -18.17 -16.67
CA ALA A 324 0.02 -19.17 -15.70
C ALA A 324 -0.73 -18.53 -14.53
N VAL A 325 -0.13 -17.56 -13.85
CA VAL A 325 -0.69 -16.94 -12.63
C VAL A 325 -1.98 -16.19 -12.95
N ARG A 326 -1.96 -15.28 -13.92
CA ARG A 326 -3.13 -14.45 -14.26
C ARG A 326 -4.38 -15.27 -14.64
N PRO A 327 -4.33 -16.26 -15.55
CA PRO A 327 -5.49 -17.09 -15.86
C PRO A 327 -6.00 -17.92 -14.67
N VAL A 328 -5.07 -18.42 -13.84
CA VAL A 328 -5.43 -19.19 -12.64
C VAL A 328 -6.08 -18.30 -11.60
N SER A 329 -5.56 -17.11 -11.37
CA SER A 329 -6.12 -16.12 -10.44
C SER A 329 -7.56 -15.79 -10.80
N HIS A 330 -7.85 -15.51 -12.06
CA HIS A 330 -9.22 -15.24 -12.52
C HIS A 330 -10.17 -16.44 -12.37
N ARG A 331 -9.69 -17.68 -12.66
CA ARG A 331 -10.53 -18.89 -12.58
C ARG A 331 -10.81 -19.33 -11.15
N LEU A 332 -9.86 -19.17 -10.25
CA LEU A 332 -9.92 -19.71 -8.88
C LEU A 332 -10.17 -18.63 -7.82
N GLY A 333 -10.32 -17.36 -8.20
CA GLY A 333 -10.45 -16.25 -7.24
C GLY A 333 -9.22 -16.10 -6.33
N VAL A 334 -8.03 -16.51 -6.80
CA VAL A 334 -6.79 -16.41 -6.03
C VAL A 334 -6.11 -15.10 -6.37
N SER A 335 -5.87 -14.27 -5.36
CA SER A 335 -5.33 -12.94 -5.56
C SER A 335 -4.28 -12.59 -4.51
N ASN A 336 -3.51 -11.52 -4.75
CA ASN A 336 -2.64 -10.89 -3.76
C ASN A 336 -3.30 -9.69 -3.07
N ALA A 337 -4.48 -9.29 -3.53
CA ALA A 337 -5.29 -8.21 -2.97
C ALA A 337 -6.78 -8.54 -3.06
N TYR A 338 -7.60 -7.82 -2.32
CA TYR A 338 -9.05 -7.85 -2.47
C TYR A 338 -9.62 -6.44 -2.49
N ARG A 339 -10.83 -6.31 -3.06
CA ARG A 339 -11.59 -5.06 -3.11
C ARG A 339 -12.98 -5.27 -2.53
N LEU A 340 -13.41 -4.33 -1.69
CA LEU A 340 -14.79 -4.22 -1.21
C LEU A 340 -15.41 -2.92 -1.69
N VAL A 341 -16.68 -2.99 -2.10
CA VAL A 341 -17.56 -1.82 -2.22
C VAL A 341 -18.64 -1.98 -1.17
N ALA A 342 -18.81 -0.97 -0.33
CA ALA A 342 -19.78 -0.98 0.74
C ALA A 342 -20.62 0.30 0.68
N ARG A 343 -21.96 0.15 0.79
CA ARG A 343 -22.90 1.27 0.82
C ARG A 343 -23.17 1.65 2.29
N ARG A 344 -23.10 2.94 2.59
CA ARG A 344 -23.54 3.48 3.88
C ARG A 344 -25.06 3.44 3.97
N ASP A 345 -25.62 2.79 5.01
CA ASP A 345 -27.04 2.71 5.29
C ASP A 345 -27.62 4.04 5.78
#